data_79200afab96e9662899b539026ab3d2e
#
_entry.id   79200afab96e9662899b539026ab3d2e
#
_cell.length_a   1.000
_cell.length_b   1.000
_cell.length_c   1.000
_cell.angle_alpha   90.00
_cell.angle_beta   90.00
_cell.angle_gamma   90.00
#
_symmetry.space_group_name_H-M   'P 1'
#
loop_
_entity.id
_entity.type
_entity.pdbx_description
1 polymer ?
#
loop_
_entity_poly.entity_id
_entity_poly.type
_entity_poly.pdbx_seq_one_letter_code
_entity_poly.pdbx_strand_id
1 'polypeptide(L)'
;MNVSLIILVLVTSTVLFYVTQKVFINRNKFDEINPRSSHSAQATKNGGIVVFITLFIFSVFYYLNGDEIYNYSLLIPLSIIFVMGIYDDFYNADFKLKFFLQIIVAKLLIDQGFVIDDFHGILGLHEIPRLVSQIFTVFVFLVIVNAVNF
;
A
#
# COMPACT_ATOMS: atom_id res chain seq x y z
N MET A 1 -8.90 -11.09 19.38
CA MET A 1 -7.58 -10.96 18.73
C MET A 1 -6.53 -11.52 19.69
N ASN A 2 -5.80 -12.57 19.30
CA ASN A 2 -4.86 -13.25 20.20
C ASN A 2 -3.63 -12.37 20.50
N VAL A 3 -3.36 -12.11 21.78
CA VAL A 3 -2.19 -11.32 22.23
C VAL A 3 -0.88 -11.91 21.69
N SER A 4 -0.78 -13.25 21.61
CA SER A 4 0.36 -13.95 21.02
C SER A 4 0.61 -13.60 19.56
N LEU A 5 -0.46 -13.40 18.77
CA LEU A 5 -0.34 -12.96 17.37
C LEU A 5 0.23 -11.55 17.27
N ILE A 6 -0.25 -10.62 18.10
CA ILE A 6 0.26 -9.25 18.12
C ILE A 6 1.74 -9.24 18.44
N ILE A 7 2.16 -10.00 19.46
CA ILE A 7 3.57 -10.11 19.84
C ILE A 7 4.39 -10.68 18.67
N LEU A 8 3.89 -11.72 18.01
CA LEU A 8 4.57 -12.35 16.87
C LEU A 8 4.73 -11.37 15.70
N VAL A 9 3.69 -10.61 15.36
CA VAL A 9 3.74 -9.57 14.32
C VAL A 9 4.75 -8.48 14.67
N LEU A 10 4.76 -8.01 15.92
CA LEU A 10 5.71 -6.99 16.39
C LEU A 10 7.16 -7.49 16.34
N VAL A 11 7.42 -8.72 16.78
CA VAL A 11 8.75 -9.30 16.74
C VAL A 11 9.23 -9.47 15.30
N THR A 12 8.41 -10.05 14.42
CA THR A 12 8.78 -10.26 13.01
C THR A 12 8.99 -8.95 12.28
N SER A 13 8.12 -7.95 12.46
CA SER A 13 8.29 -6.63 11.84
C SER A 13 9.54 -5.92 12.34
N THR A 14 9.87 -6.04 13.63
CA THR A 14 11.09 -5.46 14.21
C THR A 14 12.33 -6.10 13.62
N VAL A 15 12.38 -7.43 13.53
CA VAL A 15 13.52 -8.15 12.92
C VAL A 15 13.68 -7.75 11.45
N LEU A 16 12.58 -7.72 10.68
CA LEU A 16 12.59 -7.29 9.29
C LEU A 16 13.07 -5.85 9.14
N PHE A 17 12.66 -4.97 10.05
CA PHE A 17 13.09 -3.58 10.04
C PHE A 17 14.62 -3.47 10.19
N TYR A 18 15.20 -4.14 11.18
CA TYR A 18 16.65 -4.13 11.39
C TYR A 18 17.43 -4.72 10.20
N VAL A 19 16.94 -5.83 9.65
CA VAL A 19 17.58 -6.47 8.49
C VAL A 19 17.54 -5.56 7.26
N THR A 20 16.36 -5.04 6.92
CA THR A 20 16.20 -4.16 5.76
C THR A 20 16.96 -2.85 5.94
N GLN A 21 16.91 -2.23 7.13
CA GLN A 21 17.66 -1.02 7.44
C GLN A 21 19.17 -1.22 7.22
N LYS A 22 19.72 -2.33 7.70
CA LYS A 22 21.14 -2.66 7.50
C LYS A 22 21.50 -2.78 6.01
N VAL A 23 20.61 -3.40 5.22
CA VAL A 23 20.79 -3.52 3.75
C VAL A 23 20.78 -2.15 3.10
N PHE A 24 19.84 -1.28 3.46
CA PHE A 24 19.72 0.07 2.89
C PHE A 24 20.93 0.95 3.25
N ILE A 25 21.38 0.91 4.51
CA ILE A 25 22.59 1.63 4.95
C ILE A 25 23.81 1.14 4.17
N ASN A 26 24.01 -0.18 4.05
CA ASN A 26 25.14 -0.75 3.32
C ASN A 26 25.12 -0.43 1.82
N ARG A 27 23.95 -0.16 1.26
CA ARG A 27 23.76 0.23 -0.14
C ARG A 27 23.73 1.74 -0.34
N ASN A 28 23.95 2.55 0.71
CA ASN A 28 23.84 4.01 0.69
C ASN A 28 22.50 4.52 0.12
N LYS A 29 21.40 3.78 0.42
CA LYS A 29 20.06 4.15 -0.01
C LYS A 29 19.34 4.91 1.09
N PHE A 30 19.56 6.22 1.10
CA PHE A 30 18.93 7.17 2.01
C PHE A 30 17.89 8.02 1.26
N ASP A 31 16.94 8.53 2.00
CA ASP A 31 16.04 9.55 1.49
C ASP A 31 16.76 10.88 1.34
N GLU A 32 16.52 11.57 0.24
CA GLU A 32 17.13 12.87 0.00
C GLU A 32 16.49 13.92 0.90
N ILE A 33 17.34 14.72 1.59
CA ILE A 33 16.85 15.83 2.40
C ILE A 33 16.59 17.01 1.46
N ASN A 34 15.32 17.27 1.20
CA ASN A 34 14.85 18.39 0.40
C ASN A 34 14.27 19.49 1.31
N PRO A 35 14.11 20.74 0.85
CA PRO A 35 13.45 21.81 1.62
C PRO A 35 12.02 21.48 2.05
N ARG A 36 11.39 20.48 1.43
CA ARG A 36 10.05 19.98 1.76
C ARG A 36 10.06 18.75 2.68
N SER A 37 11.23 18.20 3.01
CA SER A 37 11.34 17.04 3.87
C SER A 37 10.94 17.41 5.30
N SER A 38 10.14 16.57 5.94
CA SER A 38 9.74 16.72 7.34
C SER A 38 10.83 16.31 8.34
N HIS A 39 11.95 15.76 7.86
CA HIS A 39 13.06 15.27 8.67
C HIS A 39 14.37 15.98 8.34
N SER A 40 15.18 16.22 9.37
CA SER A 40 16.49 16.87 9.28
C SER A 40 17.66 15.87 9.27
N ALA A 41 17.39 14.58 9.53
CA ALA A 41 18.37 13.51 9.53
C ALA A 41 18.12 12.54 8.35
N GLN A 42 19.17 11.90 7.87
CA GLN A 42 19.06 10.88 6.83
C GLN A 42 18.20 9.70 7.30
N ALA A 43 17.14 9.41 6.56
CA ALA A 43 16.25 8.29 6.82
C ALA A 43 16.37 7.24 5.70
N THR A 44 16.06 5.98 6.01
CA THR A 44 16.02 4.89 5.04
C THR A 44 14.58 4.68 4.54
N LYS A 45 14.40 4.43 3.25
CA LYS A 45 13.08 4.16 2.62
C LYS A 45 12.62 2.70 2.79
N ASN A 46 12.84 2.11 3.96
CA ASN A 46 12.56 0.67 4.16
C ASN A 46 11.23 0.38 4.87
N GLY A 47 10.53 1.38 5.38
CA GLY A 47 9.29 1.19 6.15
C GLY A 47 8.20 0.44 5.39
N GLY A 48 7.91 0.87 4.15
CA GLY A 48 6.90 0.21 3.29
C GLY A 48 7.25 -1.25 2.99
N ILE A 49 8.54 -1.57 2.81
CA ILE A 49 9.02 -2.94 2.59
C ILE A 49 8.73 -3.82 3.80
N VAL A 50 9.01 -3.32 5.01
CA VAL A 50 8.76 -4.07 6.25
C VAL A 50 7.28 -4.36 6.43
N VAL A 51 6.44 -3.35 6.25
CA VAL A 51 4.97 -3.48 6.38
C VAL A 51 4.44 -4.51 5.38
N PHE A 52 4.80 -4.39 4.10
CA PHE A 52 4.31 -5.30 3.07
C PHE A 52 4.79 -6.74 3.28
N ILE A 53 6.08 -6.96 3.57
CA ILE A 53 6.63 -8.31 3.77
C ILE A 53 5.99 -8.95 5.02
N THR A 54 5.83 -8.19 6.11
CA THR A 54 5.14 -8.71 7.31
C THR A 54 3.72 -9.14 6.97
N LEU A 55 2.94 -8.28 6.32
CA LEU A 55 1.57 -8.58 5.90
C LEU A 55 1.53 -9.81 4.98
N PHE A 56 2.44 -9.91 4.01
CA PHE A 56 2.51 -11.02 3.07
C PHE A 56 2.81 -12.36 3.77
N ILE A 57 3.80 -12.38 4.68
CA ILE A 57 4.18 -13.59 5.44
C ILE A 57 2.98 -14.09 6.26
N PHE A 58 2.31 -13.19 7.00
CA PHE A 58 1.16 -13.58 7.81
C PHE A 58 -0.03 -14.00 6.96
N SER A 59 -0.26 -13.35 5.83
CA SER A 59 -1.32 -13.74 4.89
C SER A 59 -1.11 -15.15 4.34
N VAL A 60 0.10 -15.47 3.91
CA VAL A 60 0.44 -16.80 3.42
C VAL A 60 0.31 -17.84 4.54
N PHE A 61 0.78 -17.53 5.74
CA PHE A 61 0.67 -18.43 6.90
C PHE A 61 -0.78 -18.77 7.20
N TYR A 62 -1.67 -17.79 7.31
CA TYR A 62 -3.08 -18.00 7.60
C TYR A 62 -3.80 -18.70 6.45
N TYR A 63 -3.50 -18.32 5.20
CA TYR A 63 -4.06 -19.00 4.03
C TYR A 63 -3.74 -20.50 4.02
N LEU A 64 -2.49 -20.87 4.32
CA LEU A 64 -2.08 -22.29 4.37
C LEU A 64 -2.73 -23.06 5.52
N ASN A 65 -3.10 -22.39 6.61
CA ASN A 65 -3.84 -22.99 7.72
C ASN A 65 -5.36 -23.07 7.48
N GLY A 66 -5.85 -22.54 6.37
CA GLY A 66 -7.28 -22.51 6.05
C GLY A 66 -8.06 -21.43 6.80
N ASP A 67 -7.39 -20.46 7.40
CA ASP A 67 -8.01 -19.35 8.11
C ASP A 67 -8.25 -18.17 7.15
N GLU A 68 -9.47 -17.61 7.15
CA GLU A 68 -9.84 -16.42 6.40
C GLU A 68 -9.85 -15.20 7.32
N ILE A 69 -8.71 -14.50 7.43
CA ILE A 69 -8.63 -13.26 8.23
C ILE A 69 -9.05 -12.02 7.44
N TYR A 70 -8.98 -12.08 6.11
CA TYR A 70 -9.47 -11.07 5.17
C TYR A 70 -9.51 -11.66 3.75
N ASN A 71 -10.04 -10.92 2.79
CA ASN A 71 -10.04 -11.35 1.39
C ASN A 71 -8.62 -11.35 0.79
N TYR A 72 -8.00 -12.53 0.68
CA TYR A 72 -6.63 -12.67 0.18
C TYR A 72 -6.41 -12.19 -1.26
N SER A 73 -7.48 -12.02 -2.05
CA SER A 73 -7.37 -11.44 -3.38
C SER A 73 -6.84 -10.00 -3.37
N LEU A 74 -6.96 -9.30 -2.22
CA LEU A 74 -6.35 -7.98 -2.01
C LEU A 74 -4.82 -7.98 -2.08
N LEU A 75 -4.17 -9.13 -1.88
CA LEU A 75 -2.72 -9.22 -2.01
C LEU A 75 -2.25 -8.89 -3.44
N ILE A 76 -3.07 -9.15 -4.46
CA ILE A 76 -2.71 -8.87 -5.86
C ILE A 76 -2.55 -7.36 -6.09
N PRO A 77 -3.59 -6.51 -5.88
CA PRO A 77 -3.45 -5.07 -6.06
C PRO A 77 -2.42 -4.45 -5.12
N LEU A 78 -2.31 -4.91 -3.87
CA LEU A 78 -1.28 -4.46 -2.93
C LEU A 78 0.13 -4.80 -3.41
N SER A 79 0.35 -5.98 -4.00
CA SER A 79 1.65 -6.37 -4.56
C SER A 79 2.05 -5.49 -5.75
N ILE A 80 1.10 -5.12 -6.61
CA ILE A 80 1.37 -4.24 -7.75
C ILE A 80 1.83 -2.86 -7.27
N ILE A 81 1.09 -2.26 -6.31
CA ILE A 81 1.47 -0.95 -5.72
C ILE A 81 2.82 -1.05 -5.01
N PHE A 82 3.07 -2.12 -4.28
CA PHE A 82 4.33 -2.34 -3.57
C PHE A 82 5.53 -2.44 -4.53
N VAL A 83 5.43 -3.27 -5.56
CA VAL A 83 6.50 -3.41 -6.57
C VAL A 83 6.73 -2.10 -7.31
N MET A 84 5.64 -1.38 -7.63
CA MET A 84 5.71 -0.06 -8.23
C MET A 84 6.43 0.95 -7.33
N GLY A 85 6.12 0.97 -6.02
CA GLY A 85 6.77 1.84 -5.05
C GLY A 85 8.27 1.55 -4.93
N ILE A 86 8.66 0.26 -4.85
CA ILE A 86 10.08 -0.12 -4.85
C ILE A 86 10.75 0.33 -6.15
N TYR A 87 10.14 0.07 -7.30
CA TYR A 87 10.70 0.47 -8.59
C TYR A 87 10.91 1.99 -8.66
N ASP A 88 9.95 2.75 -8.16
CA ASP A 88 10.05 4.21 -8.06
C ASP A 88 11.21 4.69 -7.18
N ASP A 89 11.35 4.10 -5.99
CA ASP A 89 12.42 4.43 -5.04
C ASP A 89 13.83 4.16 -5.58
N PHE A 90 13.97 3.19 -6.49
CA PHE A 90 15.28 2.82 -7.04
C PHE A 90 15.59 3.48 -8.38
N TYR A 91 14.58 3.72 -9.23
CA TYR A 91 14.76 4.08 -10.64
C TYR A 91 14.04 5.36 -11.06
N ASN A 92 13.31 6.05 -10.16
CA ASN A 92 12.49 7.22 -10.47
C ASN A 92 11.56 6.93 -11.66
N ALA A 93 10.54 6.13 -11.41
CA ALA A 93 9.61 5.66 -12.43
C ALA A 93 8.92 6.81 -13.19
N ASP A 94 8.70 6.61 -14.48
CA ASP A 94 7.93 7.56 -15.28
C ASP A 94 6.51 7.75 -14.72
N PHE A 95 6.08 9.00 -14.64
CA PHE A 95 4.73 9.36 -14.18
C PHE A 95 3.62 8.62 -14.93
N LYS A 96 3.75 8.43 -16.23
CA LYS A 96 2.74 7.73 -17.03
C LYS A 96 2.60 6.26 -16.63
N LEU A 97 3.73 5.60 -16.34
CA LEU A 97 3.73 4.21 -15.87
C LEU A 97 3.07 4.10 -14.49
N LYS A 98 3.42 5.00 -13.55
CA LYS A 98 2.80 5.07 -12.22
C LYS A 98 1.29 5.21 -12.33
N PHE A 99 0.84 6.22 -13.08
CA PHE A 99 -0.57 6.52 -13.26
C PHE A 99 -1.34 5.35 -13.89
N PHE A 100 -0.76 4.72 -14.92
CA PHE A 100 -1.37 3.57 -15.59
C PHE A 100 -1.55 2.37 -14.64
N LEU A 101 -0.50 2.04 -13.86
CA LEU A 101 -0.58 0.94 -12.89
C LEU A 101 -1.57 1.24 -11.76
N GLN A 102 -1.65 2.48 -11.30
CA GLN A 102 -2.62 2.90 -10.30
C GLN A 102 -4.07 2.72 -10.81
N ILE A 103 -4.35 3.03 -12.09
CA ILE A 103 -5.67 2.79 -12.70
C ILE A 103 -5.99 1.29 -12.73
N ILE A 104 -5.02 0.44 -13.10
CA ILE A 104 -5.21 -1.01 -13.10
C ILE A 104 -5.54 -1.50 -11.68
N VAL A 105 -4.80 -1.04 -10.68
CA VAL A 105 -5.05 -1.41 -9.28
C VAL A 105 -6.42 -0.95 -8.82
N ALA A 106 -6.81 0.29 -9.12
CA ALA A 106 -8.14 0.79 -8.80
C ALA A 106 -9.24 -0.08 -9.43
N LYS A 107 -9.06 -0.51 -10.68
CA LYS A 107 -10.00 -1.42 -11.36
C LYS A 107 -10.06 -2.79 -10.68
N LEU A 108 -8.91 -3.37 -10.29
CA LEU A 108 -8.89 -4.64 -9.56
C LEU A 108 -9.62 -4.53 -8.20
N LEU A 109 -9.50 -3.41 -7.49
CA LEU A 109 -10.22 -3.17 -6.24
C LEU A 109 -11.73 -3.05 -6.49
N ILE A 110 -12.15 -2.35 -7.54
CA ILE A 110 -13.57 -2.24 -7.93
C ILE A 110 -14.14 -3.63 -8.24
N ASP A 111 -13.42 -4.48 -8.97
CA ASP A 111 -13.85 -5.83 -9.30
C ASP A 111 -13.98 -6.75 -8.06
N GLN A 112 -13.32 -6.40 -6.97
CA GLN A 112 -13.43 -7.06 -5.67
C GLN A 112 -14.52 -6.46 -4.77
N GLY A 113 -15.28 -5.47 -5.26
CA GLY A 113 -16.38 -4.84 -4.54
C GLY A 113 -15.99 -3.58 -3.75
N PHE A 114 -14.74 -3.12 -3.84
CA PHE A 114 -14.32 -1.84 -3.23
C PHE A 114 -14.71 -0.68 -4.15
N VAL A 115 -15.97 -0.29 -4.06
CA VAL A 115 -16.57 0.75 -4.89
C VAL A 115 -17.37 1.72 -4.04
N ILE A 116 -17.31 3.01 -4.37
CA ILE A 116 -18.10 4.06 -3.72
C ILE A 116 -19.37 4.22 -4.55
N ASP A 117 -20.47 3.62 -4.12
CA ASP A 117 -21.74 3.57 -4.84
C ASP A 117 -22.88 4.33 -4.13
N ASP A 118 -22.68 4.72 -2.88
CA ASP A 118 -23.64 5.51 -2.12
C ASP A 118 -22.90 6.62 -1.31
N PHE A 119 -23.46 7.81 -1.32
CA PHE A 119 -22.99 8.94 -0.53
C PHE A 119 -23.68 9.05 0.84
N HIS A 120 -24.61 8.15 1.17
CA HIS A 120 -25.31 8.09 2.45
C HIS A 120 -25.95 9.43 2.87
N GLY A 121 -26.47 10.18 1.90
CA GLY A 121 -27.13 11.47 2.13
C GLY A 121 -26.19 12.67 2.21
N ILE A 122 -24.89 12.52 1.99
CA ILE A 122 -23.96 13.66 1.88
C ILE A 122 -24.40 14.52 0.68
N LEU A 123 -24.59 15.81 0.90
CA LEU A 123 -25.12 16.76 -0.08
C LEU A 123 -26.50 16.36 -0.66
N GLY A 124 -27.27 15.55 0.04
CA GLY A 124 -28.55 15.02 -0.43
C GLY A 124 -28.43 13.92 -1.49
N LEU A 125 -27.23 13.41 -1.71
CA LEU A 125 -26.96 12.33 -2.65
C LEU A 125 -26.96 10.99 -1.91
N HIS A 126 -27.58 9.99 -2.53
CA HIS A 126 -27.59 8.59 -2.12
C HIS A 126 -26.92 7.74 -3.19
N GLU A 127 -27.57 6.73 -3.67
CA GLU A 127 -27.05 5.85 -4.71
C GLU A 127 -26.67 6.62 -5.99
N ILE A 128 -25.52 6.29 -6.55
CA ILE A 128 -25.00 6.88 -7.78
C ILE A 128 -24.93 5.85 -8.91
N PRO A 129 -25.14 6.28 -10.17
CA PRO A 129 -25.06 5.36 -11.30
C PRO A 129 -23.71 4.64 -11.37
N ARG A 130 -23.73 3.36 -11.70
CA ARG A 130 -22.56 2.48 -11.71
C ARG A 130 -21.33 3.06 -12.40
N LEU A 131 -21.51 3.70 -13.56
CA LEU A 131 -20.38 4.29 -14.30
C LEU A 131 -19.74 5.44 -13.52
N VAL A 132 -20.57 6.32 -12.93
CA VAL A 132 -20.13 7.46 -12.13
C VAL A 132 -19.41 6.96 -10.87
N SER A 133 -19.97 5.95 -10.21
CA SER A 133 -19.41 5.27 -9.04
C SER A 133 -17.99 4.74 -9.33
N GLN A 134 -17.81 4.03 -10.44
CA GLN A 134 -16.50 3.51 -10.82
C GLN A 134 -15.48 4.62 -11.11
N ILE A 135 -15.88 5.65 -11.88
CA ILE A 135 -14.99 6.79 -12.17
C ILE A 135 -14.61 7.53 -10.89
N PHE A 136 -15.59 7.75 -10.01
CA PHE A 136 -15.36 8.42 -8.74
C PHE A 136 -14.43 7.62 -7.81
N THR A 137 -14.64 6.30 -7.75
CA THR A 137 -13.76 5.40 -6.97
C THR A 137 -12.32 5.44 -7.48
N VAL A 138 -12.10 5.38 -8.81
CA VAL A 138 -10.77 5.53 -9.41
C VAL A 138 -10.16 6.88 -9.04
N PHE A 139 -10.93 7.95 -9.15
CA PHE A 139 -10.45 9.30 -8.81
C PHE A 139 -10.03 9.39 -7.35
N VAL A 140 -10.86 8.94 -6.42
CA VAL A 140 -10.56 8.95 -4.97
C VAL A 140 -9.32 8.11 -4.68
N PHE A 141 -9.22 6.91 -5.27
CA PHE A 141 -8.04 6.06 -5.12
C PHE A 141 -6.76 6.76 -5.58
N LEU A 142 -6.78 7.38 -6.77
CA LEU A 142 -5.65 8.12 -7.30
C LEU A 142 -5.25 9.30 -6.40
N VAL A 143 -6.22 10.05 -5.89
CA VAL A 143 -5.96 11.15 -4.96
C VAL A 143 -5.29 10.64 -3.69
N ILE A 144 -5.80 9.57 -3.07
CA ILE A 144 -5.25 9.02 -1.82
C ILE A 144 -3.83 8.51 -2.03
N VAL A 145 -3.61 7.69 -3.07
CA VAL A 145 -2.27 7.10 -3.33
C VAL A 145 -1.23 8.16 -3.64
N ASN A 146 -1.59 9.21 -4.39
CA ASN A 146 -0.64 10.27 -4.70
C ASN A 146 -0.48 11.28 -3.56
N ALA A 147 -1.49 11.51 -2.72
CA ALA A 147 -1.35 12.38 -1.55
C ALA A 147 -0.40 11.81 -0.49
N VAL A 148 -0.28 10.49 -0.38
CA VAL A 148 0.67 9.83 0.54
C VAL A 148 2.10 9.85 -0.02
N ASN A 149 2.26 10.04 -1.32
CA ASN A 149 3.56 10.04 -2.02
C ASN A 149 4.23 11.44 -2.07
N PHE A 150 3.61 12.46 -1.47
CA PHE A 150 4.16 13.81 -1.30
C PHE A 150 4.81 13.91 0.10
#